data_94c7a8230d82a6429fb7633a736fa938
#
_entry.id   94c7a8230d82a6429fb7633a736fa938
#
_cell.length_a   1.000
_cell.length_b   1.000
_cell.length_c   1.000
_cell.angle_alpha   90.00
_cell.angle_beta   90.00
_cell.angle_gamma   90.00
#
_symmetry.space_group_name_H-M   'P 1'
#
loop_
_entity.id
_entity.type
_entity.pdbx_description
1 polymer ?
#
loop_
_entity_poly.entity_id
_entity_poly.type
_entity_poly.pdbx_seq_one_letter_code
_entity_poly.pdbx_strand_id
1 'polypeptide(L)'
;MEVHRMRLLVLTTVIVALNLGLANAQSIINDPEADTGVLRPDFSANRGPMVAIDSGHNNYHTIDHNFGPFASLLRNDGFRVVDTKALFTGDSLSPYKVLVISNALPAALVNDWKLPASSAFSAAEIDVIKAWVMGGGSLLLIADHRPLAGSARDLALAFGFRWEDGVVARDPMDGRRDIFTRADATLLDDVVTRGRDAGTVITSLRTFGGSGFRAPPDARPLIVFPTGFMNHECGLPCPADALESDATGYLQGAVMPFGKGRVAVFGEAAMFSAQVWTTLKPPFRFGFQAKGAEQNKQFILNLMQWLAGILPER
;
A
#
# COMPACT_ATOMS: atom_id res chain seq x y z
N MET A 1 -12.68 -9.58 -37.04
CA MET A 1 -11.66 -10.62 -36.73
C MET A 1 -10.33 -10.04 -36.25
N GLU A 2 -9.94 -8.86 -36.66
CA GLU A 2 -8.66 -8.22 -36.19
C GLU A 2 -8.71 -7.63 -34.77
N VAL A 3 -9.83 -7.11 -34.33
CA VAL A 3 -9.98 -6.53 -32.98
C VAL A 3 -9.80 -7.58 -31.87
N HIS A 4 -10.19 -8.84 -32.12
CA HIS A 4 -10.01 -9.94 -31.17
C HIS A 4 -8.55 -10.38 -31.02
N ARG A 5 -7.76 -10.28 -32.10
CA ARG A 5 -6.32 -10.63 -32.08
C ARG A 5 -5.47 -9.56 -31.36
N MET A 6 -5.85 -8.30 -31.48
CA MET A 6 -5.14 -7.20 -30.81
C MET A 6 -5.39 -7.19 -29.29
N ARG A 7 -6.61 -7.56 -28.84
CA ARG A 7 -6.92 -7.76 -27.42
C ARG A 7 -6.09 -8.85 -26.76
N LEU A 8 -5.77 -9.92 -27.49
CA LEU A 8 -4.95 -11.03 -27.01
C LEU A 8 -3.48 -10.63 -26.85
N LEU A 9 -2.94 -9.75 -27.69
CA LEU A 9 -1.50 -9.38 -27.69
C LEU A 9 -1.14 -8.39 -26.54
N VAL A 10 -2.02 -7.46 -26.23
CA VAL A 10 -1.80 -6.46 -25.14
C VAL A 10 -2.01 -7.13 -23.78
N LEU A 11 -2.99 -8.04 -23.65
CA LEU A 11 -3.18 -8.86 -22.48
C LEU A 11 -1.95 -9.75 -22.21
N THR A 12 -1.34 -10.31 -23.29
CA THR A 12 -0.19 -11.21 -23.19
C THR A 12 1.06 -10.48 -22.67
N THR A 13 1.24 -9.20 -22.92
CA THR A 13 2.47 -8.47 -22.53
C THR A 13 2.46 -8.07 -21.05
N VAL A 14 1.29 -7.77 -20.48
CA VAL A 14 1.15 -7.50 -19.02
C VAL A 14 0.97 -8.83 -18.25
N ILE A 15 0.29 -9.82 -18.83
CA ILE A 15 0.03 -11.14 -18.23
C ILE A 15 1.27 -12.02 -18.21
N VAL A 16 2.15 -11.97 -19.23
CA VAL A 16 3.44 -12.68 -19.21
C VAL A 16 4.33 -12.20 -18.06
N ALA A 17 4.18 -10.94 -17.65
CA ALA A 17 4.89 -10.38 -16.52
C ALA A 17 4.50 -10.98 -15.15
N LEU A 18 3.30 -11.51 -15.01
CA LEU A 18 2.73 -11.96 -13.74
C LEU A 18 2.57 -13.48 -13.59
N ASN A 19 2.59 -14.24 -14.70
CA ASN A 19 2.63 -15.72 -14.67
C ASN A 19 3.95 -16.32 -14.16
N LEU A 20 4.93 -15.48 -13.89
CA LEU A 20 6.23 -15.85 -13.36
C LEU A 20 6.28 -15.73 -11.82
N GLY A 21 5.13 -15.71 -11.17
CA GLY A 21 4.97 -15.35 -9.77
C GLY A 21 5.74 -16.16 -8.74
N LEU A 22 6.21 -17.35 -9.05
CA LEU A 22 7.04 -18.14 -8.14
C LEU A 22 8.52 -18.26 -8.59
N ALA A 23 8.80 -18.13 -9.89
CA ALA A 23 10.17 -18.17 -10.42
C ALA A 23 10.80 -16.77 -10.54
N ASN A 24 10.02 -15.68 -10.42
CA ASN A 24 10.46 -14.31 -10.67
C ASN A 24 10.42 -13.36 -9.47
N ALA A 25 10.13 -13.84 -8.27
CA ALA A 25 10.33 -13.04 -7.05
C ALA A 25 11.78 -12.49 -6.96
N GLN A 26 12.74 -13.14 -7.59
CA GLN A 26 14.13 -12.71 -7.71
C GLN A 26 14.38 -11.66 -8.81
N SER A 27 13.40 -11.35 -9.65
CA SER A 27 13.57 -10.38 -10.75
C SER A 27 13.14 -8.97 -10.39
N ILE A 28 12.32 -8.81 -9.35
CA ILE A 28 11.95 -7.52 -8.77
C ILE A 28 12.76 -7.35 -7.49
N ILE A 29 13.59 -6.33 -7.45
CA ILE A 29 14.47 -6.04 -6.32
C ILE A 29 14.26 -4.60 -5.86
N ASN A 30 14.72 -4.28 -4.65
CA ASN A 30 14.87 -2.88 -4.24
C ASN A 30 15.71 -2.13 -5.27
N ASP A 31 15.28 -0.94 -5.69
CA ASP A 31 16.05 -0.13 -6.63
C ASP A 31 17.32 0.37 -5.93
N PRO A 32 18.51 -0.06 -6.36
CA PRO A 32 19.76 0.37 -5.74
C PRO A 32 20.06 1.86 -5.97
N GLU A 33 19.38 2.48 -6.94
CA GLU A 33 19.51 3.91 -7.26
C GLU A 33 18.42 4.75 -6.60
N ALA A 34 17.63 4.18 -5.67
CA ALA A 34 16.53 4.89 -5.02
C ALA A 34 17.05 6.12 -4.24
N ASP A 35 16.57 7.30 -4.62
CA ASP A 35 16.80 8.52 -3.84
C ASP A 35 15.94 8.53 -2.58
N THR A 36 16.53 8.14 -1.46
CA THR A 36 15.91 8.18 -0.14
C THR A 36 16.32 9.41 0.69
N GLY A 37 17.02 10.37 0.09
CA GLY A 37 17.45 11.60 0.77
C GLY A 37 16.26 12.45 1.22
N VAL A 38 16.37 13.05 2.40
CA VAL A 38 15.40 13.98 2.98
C VAL A 38 16.09 15.33 3.21
N LEU A 39 15.62 16.38 2.54
CA LEU A 39 16.24 17.70 2.61
C LEU A 39 16.04 18.37 3.97
N ARG A 40 14.91 18.15 4.62
CA ARG A 40 14.54 18.72 5.91
C ARG A 40 13.99 17.62 6.82
N PRO A 41 14.85 16.80 7.45
CA PRO A 41 14.42 15.74 8.35
C PRO A 41 13.67 16.29 9.56
N ASP A 42 12.61 15.58 9.98
CA ASP A 42 11.82 15.98 11.15
C ASP A 42 12.57 15.74 12.47
N PHE A 43 13.45 14.77 12.47
CA PHE A 43 14.20 14.42 13.67
C PHE A 43 15.70 14.33 13.36
N SER A 44 16.51 14.58 14.37
CA SER A 44 17.91 14.17 14.32
C SER A 44 17.99 12.65 14.11
N ALA A 45 19.06 12.17 13.47
CA ALA A 45 19.25 10.76 13.14
C ALA A 45 18.96 9.83 14.34
N ASN A 46 18.05 8.89 14.15
CA ASN A 46 17.61 7.92 15.16
C ASN A 46 17.02 8.52 16.45
N ARG A 47 16.47 9.73 16.42
CA ARG A 47 15.81 10.37 17.56
C ARG A 47 14.29 10.44 17.45
N GLY A 48 13.78 10.14 16.26
CA GLY A 48 12.33 10.09 16.00
C GLY A 48 11.63 8.90 16.65
N PRO A 49 10.30 8.84 16.53
CA PRO A 49 9.49 7.72 16.99
C PRO A 49 9.93 6.39 16.37
N MET A 50 9.64 5.29 17.08
CA MET A 50 9.93 3.95 16.57
C MET A 50 8.82 3.48 15.64
N VAL A 51 9.22 3.06 14.45
CA VAL A 51 8.37 2.45 13.40
C VAL A 51 8.75 0.99 13.27
N ALA A 52 7.79 0.09 13.47
CA ALA A 52 7.96 -1.34 13.20
C ALA A 52 7.39 -1.68 11.82
N ILE A 53 8.15 -2.39 11.01
CA ILE A 53 7.68 -2.99 9.76
C ILE A 53 7.49 -4.49 10.02
N ASP A 54 6.27 -4.98 9.83
CA ASP A 54 5.92 -6.37 10.06
C ASP A 54 6.56 -7.28 9.00
N SER A 55 7.20 -8.34 9.48
CA SER A 55 7.70 -9.46 8.66
C SER A 55 7.36 -10.83 9.26
N GLY A 56 6.50 -10.84 10.30
CA GLY A 56 6.06 -12.05 10.99
C GLY A 56 4.89 -12.75 10.32
N HIS A 57 4.14 -12.07 9.47
CA HIS A 57 2.93 -12.57 8.83
C HIS A 57 3.12 -12.86 7.34
N ASN A 58 4.27 -13.42 6.97
CA ASN A 58 4.66 -13.74 5.59
C ASN A 58 4.44 -12.57 4.63
N ASN A 59 4.75 -11.38 5.09
CA ASN A 59 4.57 -10.13 4.35
C ASN A 59 5.40 -10.13 3.07
N TYR A 60 4.79 -9.76 1.95
CA TYR A 60 5.52 -9.60 0.69
C TYR A 60 6.46 -8.38 0.71
N HIS A 61 6.11 -7.35 1.50
CA HIS A 61 6.92 -6.15 1.67
C HIS A 61 7.49 -6.10 3.09
N THR A 62 8.78 -6.37 3.22
CA THR A 62 9.57 -6.28 4.45
C THR A 62 10.79 -5.38 4.24
N ILE A 63 11.52 -5.04 5.29
CA ILE A 63 12.76 -4.25 5.15
C ILE A 63 13.74 -4.92 4.20
N ASP A 64 13.89 -6.24 4.31
CA ASP A 64 14.81 -7.02 3.49
C ASP A 64 14.27 -7.25 2.07
N HIS A 65 12.95 -7.11 1.87
CA HIS A 65 12.29 -7.40 0.60
C HIS A 65 11.28 -6.30 0.25
N ASN A 66 11.59 -5.51 -0.79
CA ASN A 66 10.78 -4.46 -1.42
C ASN A 66 10.56 -3.17 -0.60
N PHE A 67 10.65 -3.18 0.75
CA PHE A 67 10.52 -1.99 1.58
C PHE A 67 11.86 -1.47 2.16
N GLY A 68 13.01 -1.94 1.65
CA GLY A 68 14.31 -1.39 1.98
C GLY A 68 14.41 0.11 1.72
N PRO A 69 14.04 0.63 0.54
CA PRO A 69 14.02 2.06 0.25
C PRO A 69 13.04 2.85 1.13
N PHE A 70 11.84 2.32 1.43
CA PHE A 70 10.90 2.91 2.37
C PHE A 70 11.52 3.06 3.77
N ALA A 71 12.12 1.99 4.29
CA ALA A 71 12.78 2.02 5.58
C ALA A 71 13.96 3.01 5.61
N SER A 72 14.72 3.09 4.52
CA SER A 72 15.83 4.04 4.38
C SER A 72 15.35 5.49 4.33
N LEU A 73 14.25 5.75 3.61
CA LEU A 73 13.61 7.07 3.56
C LEU A 73 13.21 7.54 4.97
N LEU A 74 12.57 6.67 5.75
CA LEU A 74 12.15 7.02 7.12
C LEU A 74 13.35 7.20 8.06
N ARG A 75 14.40 6.39 7.93
CA ARG A 75 15.63 6.57 8.70
C ARG A 75 16.30 7.90 8.39
N ASN A 76 16.28 8.33 7.12
CA ASN A 76 16.81 9.62 6.69
C ASN A 76 15.96 10.80 7.17
N ASP A 77 14.67 10.58 7.48
CA ASP A 77 13.81 11.56 8.18
C ASP A 77 13.97 11.50 9.72
N GLY A 78 14.86 10.62 10.20
CA GLY A 78 15.25 10.50 11.59
C GLY A 78 14.42 9.54 12.44
N PHE A 79 13.46 8.80 11.86
CA PHE A 79 12.74 7.72 12.54
C PHE A 79 13.66 6.57 12.93
N ARG A 80 13.30 5.85 13.99
CA ARG A 80 13.91 4.56 14.35
C ARG A 80 13.10 3.44 13.69
N VAL A 81 13.62 2.87 12.60
CA VAL A 81 12.89 1.85 11.84
C VAL A 81 13.48 0.47 12.14
N VAL A 82 12.62 -0.43 12.59
CA VAL A 82 12.96 -1.81 12.94
C VAL A 82 12.06 -2.81 12.21
N ASP A 83 12.57 -4.01 11.98
CA ASP A 83 11.83 -5.17 11.57
C ASP A 83 11.18 -5.84 12.78
N THR A 84 9.96 -6.38 12.66
CA THR A 84 9.33 -7.17 13.71
C THR A 84 8.78 -8.49 13.17
N LYS A 85 9.16 -9.58 13.84
CA LYS A 85 8.69 -10.96 13.54
C LYS A 85 7.84 -11.53 14.66
N ALA A 86 7.67 -10.75 15.74
CA ALA A 86 6.90 -11.20 16.90
C ALA A 86 5.40 -11.21 16.59
N LEU A 87 4.70 -12.19 17.13
CA LEU A 87 3.24 -12.16 17.21
C LEU A 87 2.80 -10.88 17.94
N PHE A 88 1.67 -10.32 17.55
CA PHE A 88 1.21 -9.06 18.12
C PHE A 88 0.59 -9.31 19.50
N THR A 89 1.25 -8.77 20.50
CA THR A 89 0.81 -8.72 21.90
C THR A 89 0.92 -7.28 22.39
N GLY A 90 0.29 -6.97 23.53
CA GLY A 90 0.44 -5.64 24.12
C GLY A 90 1.90 -5.27 24.40
N ASP A 91 2.67 -6.25 24.90
CA ASP A 91 4.09 -6.05 25.19
C ASP A 91 4.93 -5.87 23.91
N SER A 92 4.69 -6.69 22.86
CA SER A 92 5.43 -6.59 21.61
C SER A 92 5.17 -5.28 20.86
N LEU A 93 3.96 -4.70 20.96
CA LEU A 93 3.61 -3.44 20.32
C LEU A 93 3.96 -2.20 21.14
N SER A 94 4.15 -2.35 22.47
CA SER A 94 4.34 -1.22 23.38
C SER A 94 5.52 -0.28 23.03
N PRO A 95 6.66 -0.73 22.44
CA PRO A 95 7.75 0.16 22.09
C PRO A 95 7.48 1.03 20.87
N TYR A 96 6.49 0.68 20.04
CA TYR A 96 6.29 1.27 18.72
C TYR A 96 5.31 2.43 18.76
N LYS A 97 5.58 3.45 17.96
CA LYS A 97 4.61 4.51 17.67
C LYS A 97 3.79 4.20 16.42
N VAL A 98 4.42 3.59 15.43
CA VAL A 98 3.76 3.21 14.17
C VAL A 98 4.06 1.74 13.87
N LEU A 99 3.04 0.98 13.53
CA LEU A 99 3.13 -0.36 12.96
C LEU A 99 2.76 -0.27 11.47
N VAL A 100 3.64 -0.79 10.62
CA VAL A 100 3.43 -0.90 9.18
C VAL A 100 3.23 -2.37 8.84
N ILE A 101 2.09 -2.71 8.29
CA ILE A 101 1.76 -4.05 7.78
C ILE A 101 1.51 -3.92 6.29
N SER A 102 2.26 -4.64 5.47
CA SER A 102 2.12 -4.59 4.02
C SER A 102 2.09 -5.99 3.42
N ASN A 103 0.99 -6.30 2.73
CA ASN A 103 0.81 -7.55 1.99
C ASN A 103 1.08 -8.79 2.84
N ALA A 104 0.46 -8.86 4.02
CA ALA A 104 0.49 -10.03 4.90
C ALA A 104 -0.27 -11.21 4.28
N LEU A 105 0.22 -12.43 4.49
CA LEU A 105 -0.39 -13.68 4.03
C LEU A 105 -0.45 -14.70 5.16
N PRO A 106 -1.52 -15.49 5.26
CA PRO A 106 -1.50 -16.66 6.10
C PRO A 106 -0.54 -17.72 5.52
N ALA A 107 0.07 -18.54 6.36
CA ALA A 107 1.05 -19.54 5.94
C ALA A 107 0.53 -20.46 4.80
N ALA A 108 -0.77 -20.77 4.81
CA ALA A 108 -1.39 -21.60 3.78
C ALA A 108 -1.38 -20.99 2.37
N LEU A 109 -1.23 -19.68 2.24
CA LEU A 109 -1.26 -18.96 0.96
C LEU A 109 0.13 -18.56 0.44
N VAL A 110 1.20 -18.80 1.18
CA VAL A 110 2.55 -18.37 0.77
C VAL A 110 2.99 -18.98 -0.56
N ASN A 111 2.64 -20.25 -0.80
CA ASN A 111 3.01 -20.99 -2.01
C ASN A 111 1.82 -21.37 -2.89
N ASP A 112 0.60 -21.07 -2.48
CA ASP A 112 -0.62 -21.48 -3.18
C ASP A 112 -1.74 -20.49 -2.88
N TRP A 113 -1.96 -19.56 -3.78
CA TRP A 113 -2.94 -18.49 -3.63
C TRP A 113 -4.38 -18.99 -3.83
N LYS A 114 -4.78 -19.96 -2.97
CA LYS A 114 -6.15 -20.46 -2.96
C LYS A 114 -7.13 -19.43 -2.45
N LEU A 115 -8.33 -19.48 -3.01
CA LEU A 115 -9.42 -18.58 -2.67
C LEU A 115 -10.61 -19.37 -2.11
N PRO A 116 -11.39 -18.81 -1.16
CA PRO A 116 -11.22 -17.46 -0.58
C PRO A 116 -10.00 -17.37 0.34
N ALA A 117 -9.37 -16.20 0.40
CA ALA A 117 -8.24 -15.95 1.29
C ALA A 117 -8.71 -15.98 2.76
N SER A 118 -7.99 -16.73 3.60
CA SER A 118 -8.15 -16.65 5.06
C SER A 118 -7.38 -15.47 5.62
N SER A 119 -7.74 -15.03 6.84
CA SER A 119 -7.02 -13.94 7.52
C SER A 119 -5.56 -14.31 7.77
N ALA A 120 -4.66 -13.32 7.59
CA ALA A 120 -3.26 -13.43 7.98
C ALA A 120 -3.07 -13.33 9.50
N PHE A 121 -4.07 -12.83 10.22
CA PHE A 121 -4.03 -12.50 11.64
C PHE A 121 -5.04 -13.36 12.42
N SER A 122 -4.67 -13.76 13.62
CA SER A 122 -5.61 -14.32 14.58
C SER A 122 -6.55 -13.24 15.14
N ALA A 123 -7.72 -13.64 15.64
CA ALA A 123 -8.63 -12.72 16.30
C ALA A 123 -7.98 -12.01 17.49
N ALA A 124 -7.15 -12.72 18.26
CA ALA A 124 -6.42 -12.15 19.40
C ALA A 124 -5.43 -11.05 18.97
N GLU A 125 -4.73 -11.22 17.87
CA GLU A 125 -3.82 -10.19 17.33
C GLU A 125 -4.59 -8.97 16.83
N ILE A 126 -5.73 -9.18 16.16
CA ILE A 126 -6.61 -8.09 15.71
C ILE A 126 -7.10 -7.27 16.90
N ASP A 127 -7.55 -7.92 17.97
CA ASP A 127 -8.00 -7.24 19.19
C ASP A 127 -6.87 -6.45 19.86
N VAL A 128 -5.67 -7.02 19.90
CA VAL A 128 -4.48 -6.36 20.46
C VAL A 128 -4.09 -5.13 19.62
N ILE A 129 -4.02 -5.24 18.28
CA ILE A 129 -3.72 -4.13 17.42
C ILE A 129 -4.76 -3.00 17.61
N LYS A 130 -6.05 -3.37 17.64
CA LYS A 130 -7.14 -2.41 17.85
C LYS A 130 -7.02 -1.68 19.18
N ALA A 131 -6.76 -2.39 20.27
CA ALA A 131 -6.58 -1.82 21.58
C ALA A 131 -5.34 -0.93 21.65
N TRP A 132 -4.24 -1.34 21.02
CA TRP A 132 -2.99 -0.56 20.96
C TRP A 132 -3.19 0.76 20.17
N VAL A 133 -3.89 0.73 19.03
CA VAL A 133 -4.22 1.96 18.30
C VAL A 133 -5.16 2.84 19.11
N MET A 134 -6.20 2.28 19.75
CA MET A 134 -7.10 3.02 20.65
C MET A 134 -6.31 3.74 21.76
N GLY A 135 -5.23 3.13 22.25
CA GLY A 135 -4.33 3.67 23.29
C GLY A 135 -3.34 4.73 22.81
N GLY A 136 -3.17 4.94 21.50
CA GLY A 136 -2.29 5.97 20.95
C GLY A 136 -1.20 5.49 19.98
N GLY A 137 -1.14 4.19 19.69
CA GLY A 137 -0.37 3.66 18.58
C GLY A 137 -0.97 4.05 17.22
N SER A 138 -0.27 3.84 16.14
CA SER A 138 -0.76 4.15 14.79
C SER A 138 -0.49 3.01 13.82
N LEU A 139 -1.47 2.67 12.98
CA LEU A 139 -1.39 1.58 12.02
C LEU A 139 -1.35 2.13 10.59
N LEU A 140 -0.37 1.68 9.80
CA LEU A 140 -0.39 1.73 8.34
C LEU A 140 -0.64 0.31 7.82
N LEU A 141 -1.84 0.07 7.31
CA LEU A 141 -2.25 -1.20 6.73
C LEU A 141 -2.33 -1.09 5.23
N ILE A 142 -1.55 -1.89 4.53
CA ILE A 142 -1.47 -1.90 3.07
C ILE A 142 -1.76 -3.33 2.58
N ALA A 143 -2.69 -3.46 1.65
CA ALA A 143 -2.91 -4.74 0.97
C ALA A 143 -3.30 -4.53 -0.49
N ASP A 144 -2.48 -5.09 -1.36
CA ASP A 144 -2.68 -5.07 -2.80
C ASP A 144 -3.86 -5.98 -3.21
N HIS A 145 -3.87 -6.30 -4.49
CA HIS A 145 -4.82 -7.20 -5.11
C HIS A 145 -4.96 -8.54 -4.38
N ARG A 146 -6.00 -9.26 -4.73
CA ARG A 146 -6.29 -10.64 -4.27
C ARG A 146 -5.04 -11.55 -4.42
N PRO A 147 -4.66 -12.37 -3.42
CA PRO A 147 -5.38 -12.67 -2.18
C PRO A 147 -5.00 -11.76 -1.00
N LEU A 148 -4.17 -10.75 -1.20
CA LEU A 148 -3.57 -9.91 -0.15
C LEU A 148 -4.65 -9.07 0.56
N ALA A 149 -5.55 -8.45 -0.23
CA ALA A 149 -6.70 -7.73 0.30
C ALA A 149 -7.61 -8.64 1.15
N GLY A 150 -7.89 -9.85 0.65
CA GLY A 150 -8.66 -10.85 1.39
C GLY A 150 -8.00 -11.28 2.70
N SER A 151 -6.67 -11.42 2.70
CA SER A 151 -5.90 -11.81 3.89
C SER A 151 -5.85 -10.70 4.96
N ALA A 152 -5.93 -9.44 4.57
CA ALA A 152 -5.95 -8.29 5.48
C ALA A 152 -7.37 -7.86 5.90
N ARG A 153 -8.42 -8.45 5.30
CA ARG A 153 -9.82 -8.00 5.42
C ARG A 153 -10.32 -7.95 6.86
N ASP A 154 -10.05 -8.97 7.67
CA ASP A 154 -10.57 -9.04 9.03
C ASP A 154 -9.94 -7.97 9.94
N LEU A 155 -8.64 -7.69 9.76
CA LEU A 155 -7.97 -6.60 10.46
C LEU A 155 -8.53 -5.24 10.02
N ALA A 156 -8.72 -5.02 8.72
CA ALA A 156 -9.32 -3.79 8.20
C ALA A 156 -10.75 -3.58 8.72
N LEU A 157 -11.55 -4.66 8.77
CA LEU A 157 -12.93 -4.63 9.26
C LEU A 157 -13.01 -4.26 10.75
N ALA A 158 -12.02 -4.62 11.56
CA ALA A 158 -11.95 -4.22 12.97
C ALA A 158 -11.88 -2.69 13.15
N PHE A 159 -11.46 -1.95 12.13
CA PHE A 159 -11.47 -0.49 12.04
C PHE A 159 -12.61 0.05 11.15
N GLY A 160 -13.50 -0.81 10.65
CA GLY A 160 -14.65 -0.44 9.83
C GLY A 160 -14.38 -0.35 8.33
N PHE A 161 -13.16 -0.61 7.86
CA PHE A 161 -12.85 -0.66 6.43
C PHE A 161 -13.27 -2.00 5.83
N ARG A 162 -13.91 -1.95 4.66
CA ARG A 162 -14.39 -3.14 3.93
C ARG A 162 -13.64 -3.27 2.62
N TRP A 163 -12.71 -4.21 2.58
CA TRP A 163 -11.93 -4.49 1.39
C TRP A 163 -12.73 -5.31 0.37
N GLU A 164 -12.66 -4.87 -0.89
CA GLU A 164 -13.11 -5.68 -2.01
C GLU A 164 -11.93 -6.56 -2.45
N ASP A 165 -12.12 -7.88 -2.40
CA ASP A 165 -11.05 -8.83 -2.68
C ASP A 165 -10.89 -9.05 -4.18
N GLY A 166 -10.22 -8.15 -4.86
CA GLY A 166 -10.03 -8.17 -6.30
C GLY A 166 -8.83 -7.34 -6.75
N VAL A 167 -8.81 -7.03 -8.04
CA VAL A 167 -7.91 -6.07 -8.67
C VAL A 167 -8.73 -4.93 -9.21
N VAL A 168 -8.44 -3.70 -8.80
CA VAL A 168 -9.10 -2.53 -9.38
C VAL A 168 -8.27 -2.00 -10.53
N ALA A 169 -8.87 -1.92 -11.70
CA ALA A 169 -8.23 -1.46 -12.93
C ALA A 169 -9.20 -0.69 -13.81
N ARG A 170 -8.69 0.08 -14.77
CA ARG A 170 -9.53 0.71 -15.80
C ARG A 170 -10.02 -0.32 -16.80
N ASP A 171 -11.27 -0.17 -17.24
CA ASP A 171 -11.81 -0.94 -18.36
C ASP A 171 -11.89 -0.03 -19.61
N PRO A 172 -11.34 -0.45 -20.77
CA PRO A 172 -10.46 -1.60 -20.93
C PRO A 172 -9.11 -1.39 -20.21
N MET A 173 -8.49 -2.46 -19.76
CA MET A 173 -7.12 -2.42 -19.20
C MET A 173 -6.13 -2.04 -20.32
N ASP A 174 -5.95 -0.74 -20.51
CA ASP A 174 -5.18 -0.18 -21.63
C ASP A 174 -3.71 0.15 -21.27
N GLY A 175 -3.26 -0.33 -20.09
CA GLY A 175 -1.91 -0.04 -19.56
C GLY A 175 -1.70 1.42 -19.17
N ARG A 176 -2.77 2.24 -19.13
CA ARG A 176 -2.68 3.60 -18.61
C ARG A 176 -2.29 3.55 -17.13
N ARG A 177 -1.50 4.52 -16.77
CA ARG A 177 -0.96 4.65 -15.42
C ARG A 177 -2.05 5.14 -14.49
N ASP A 178 -2.11 4.58 -13.30
CA ASP A 178 -3.00 5.05 -12.24
C ASP A 178 -2.38 6.30 -11.63
N ILE A 179 -2.71 7.46 -12.18
CA ILE A 179 -2.32 8.78 -11.66
C ILE A 179 -3.57 9.46 -11.13
N PHE A 180 -3.51 9.81 -9.85
CA PHE A 180 -4.58 10.48 -9.13
C PHE A 180 -4.15 11.91 -8.85
N THR A 181 -5.02 12.89 -9.18
CA THR A 181 -4.66 14.30 -9.06
C THR A 181 -5.72 15.11 -8.33
N ARG A 182 -5.33 16.24 -7.76
CA ARG A 182 -6.28 17.20 -7.22
C ARG A 182 -7.12 17.86 -8.32
N ALA A 183 -6.56 18.00 -9.52
CA ALA A 183 -7.22 18.68 -10.63
C ALA A 183 -8.48 17.94 -11.12
N ASP A 184 -8.48 16.60 -11.06
CA ASP A 184 -9.61 15.76 -11.41
C ASP A 184 -10.39 15.22 -10.20
N ALA A 185 -10.08 15.73 -9.01
CA ALA A 185 -10.70 15.35 -7.73
C ALA A 185 -10.58 13.86 -7.38
N THR A 186 -9.57 13.16 -7.88
CA THR A 186 -9.25 11.78 -7.54
C THR A 186 -8.24 11.68 -6.39
N LEU A 187 -7.44 12.74 -6.18
CA LEU A 187 -6.62 12.98 -4.99
C LEU A 187 -7.26 14.08 -4.16
N LEU A 188 -7.69 13.76 -2.95
CA LEU A 188 -8.49 14.67 -2.14
C LEU A 188 -7.63 15.54 -1.22
N ASP A 189 -8.22 16.68 -0.84
CA ASP A 189 -7.59 17.62 0.07
C ASP A 189 -7.69 17.11 1.52
N ASP A 190 -6.55 16.94 2.16
CA ASP A 190 -6.41 16.49 3.55
C ASP A 190 -5.13 17.07 4.15
N VAL A 191 -4.98 17.05 5.46
CA VAL A 191 -3.73 17.46 6.12
C VAL A 191 -2.52 16.66 5.60
N VAL A 192 -2.71 15.38 5.27
CA VAL A 192 -1.64 14.53 4.70
C VAL A 192 -1.24 15.01 3.31
N THR A 193 -2.21 15.40 2.49
CA THR A 193 -1.94 15.88 1.12
C THR A 193 -1.58 17.37 1.07
N ARG A 194 -1.94 18.16 2.09
CA ARG A 194 -1.47 19.55 2.25
C ARG A 194 -0.03 19.64 2.76
N GLY A 195 0.36 18.66 3.60
CA GLY A 195 1.65 18.73 4.27
C GLY A 195 1.77 19.92 5.23
N ARG A 196 2.98 20.35 5.52
CA ARG A 196 3.28 21.45 6.47
C ARG A 196 3.39 22.82 5.81
N ASP A 197 3.80 22.85 4.57
CA ASP A 197 4.07 24.06 3.81
C ASP A 197 3.92 23.83 2.30
N ALA A 198 4.04 24.89 1.51
CA ALA A 198 3.90 24.82 0.05
C ALA A 198 4.86 23.84 -0.62
N GLY A 199 6.04 23.56 -0.03
CA GLY A 199 7.02 22.61 -0.55
C GLY A 199 6.67 21.16 -0.28
N THR A 200 5.66 20.89 0.56
CA THR A 200 5.24 19.54 0.95
C THR A 200 3.81 19.20 0.48
N VAL A 201 3.19 20.09 -0.30
CA VAL A 201 1.86 19.88 -0.90
C VAL A 201 1.92 18.79 -1.96
N ILE A 202 0.97 17.86 -1.90
CA ILE A 202 0.81 16.78 -2.87
C ILE A 202 -0.37 17.14 -3.79
N THR A 203 -0.11 17.19 -5.08
CA THR A 203 -1.12 17.46 -6.12
C THR A 203 -1.33 16.29 -7.07
N SER A 204 -0.39 15.34 -7.08
CA SER A 204 -0.44 14.13 -7.90
C SER A 204 0.21 12.97 -7.19
N LEU A 205 -0.38 11.79 -7.28
CA LEU A 205 0.17 10.51 -6.85
C LEU A 205 0.06 9.49 -7.96
N ARG A 206 1.03 8.61 -8.05
CA ARG A 206 1.00 7.46 -8.93
C ARG A 206 0.96 6.17 -8.13
N THR A 207 0.03 5.28 -8.49
CA THR A 207 -0.04 3.90 -8.02
C THR A 207 0.30 2.92 -9.15
N PHE A 208 0.25 1.62 -8.89
CA PHE A 208 0.71 0.60 -9.86
C PHE A 208 -0.25 -0.59 -9.92
N GLY A 209 -1.54 -0.33 -9.78
CA GLY A 209 -2.60 -1.32 -9.67
C GLY A 209 -3.12 -1.42 -8.23
N GLY A 210 -3.46 -2.64 -7.80
CA GLY A 210 -3.86 -2.89 -6.42
C GLY A 210 -5.35 -3.15 -6.24
N SER A 211 -5.85 -2.96 -5.04
CA SER A 211 -7.23 -3.21 -4.64
C SER A 211 -7.96 -1.92 -4.26
N GLY A 212 -9.28 -2.03 -4.08
CA GLY A 212 -10.12 -0.96 -3.58
C GLY A 212 -10.89 -1.36 -2.32
N PHE A 213 -11.35 -0.39 -1.57
CA PHE A 213 -12.12 -0.62 -0.35
C PHE A 213 -13.16 0.48 -0.10
N ARG A 214 -14.10 0.19 0.79
CA ARG A 214 -15.03 1.14 1.36
C ARG A 214 -14.62 1.49 2.78
N ALA A 215 -14.71 2.76 3.15
CA ALA A 215 -14.30 3.25 4.46
C ALA A 215 -15.51 3.58 5.37
N PRO A 216 -15.33 3.55 6.70
CA PRO A 216 -16.34 4.04 7.62
C PRO A 216 -16.53 5.56 7.52
N PRO A 217 -17.66 6.11 8.01
CA PRO A 217 -17.97 7.55 7.89
C PRO A 217 -16.93 8.49 8.51
N ASP A 218 -16.23 8.04 9.55
CA ASP A 218 -15.20 8.84 10.24
C ASP A 218 -13.86 8.87 9.50
N ALA A 219 -13.67 8.01 8.49
CA ALA A 219 -12.47 8.02 7.68
C ALA A 219 -12.50 9.16 6.66
N ARG A 220 -11.32 9.73 6.40
CA ARG A 220 -11.11 10.74 5.38
C ARG A 220 -10.45 10.11 4.17
N PRO A 221 -11.13 10.11 3.01
CA PRO A 221 -10.57 9.57 1.78
C PRO A 221 -9.41 10.44 1.29
N LEU A 222 -8.38 9.79 0.74
CA LEU A 222 -7.24 10.46 0.11
C LEU A 222 -7.21 10.18 -1.40
N ILE A 223 -7.41 8.93 -1.80
CA ILE A 223 -7.38 8.46 -3.19
C ILE A 223 -8.69 7.77 -3.50
N VAL A 224 -9.41 8.25 -4.53
CA VAL A 224 -10.74 7.76 -4.93
C VAL A 224 -10.69 7.31 -6.38
N PHE A 225 -11.21 6.13 -6.66
CA PHE A 225 -11.35 5.66 -8.03
C PHE A 225 -12.49 6.39 -8.75
N PRO A 226 -12.20 7.05 -9.87
CA PRO A 226 -13.24 7.69 -10.69
C PRO A 226 -13.99 6.67 -11.55
N THR A 227 -15.01 7.14 -12.25
CA THR A 227 -15.74 6.34 -13.26
C THR A 227 -14.79 5.72 -14.28
N GLY A 228 -15.09 4.48 -14.66
CA GLY A 228 -14.31 3.69 -15.63
C GLY A 228 -13.25 2.81 -14.98
N PHE A 229 -13.22 2.73 -13.66
CA PHE A 229 -12.49 1.68 -12.94
C PHE A 229 -13.45 0.54 -12.58
N MET A 230 -12.98 -0.69 -12.76
CA MET A 230 -13.70 -1.90 -12.41
C MET A 230 -12.92 -2.69 -11.36
N ASN A 231 -13.63 -3.31 -10.43
CA ASN A 231 -13.06 -4.33 -9.55
C ASN A 231 -13.25 -5.69 -10.20
N HIS A 232 -12.17 -6.35 -10.53
CA HIS A 232 -12.15 -7.70 -11.10
C HIS A 232 -11.92 -8.70 -9.96
N GLU A 233 -12.86 -9.60 -9.75
CA GLU A 233 -12.78 -10.63 -8.69
C GLU A 233 -11.82 -11.76 -9.06
N CYS A 234 -10.56 -11.43 -9.19
CA CYS A 234 -9.51 -12.37 -9.59
C CYS A 234 -8.22 -12.14 -8.82
N GLY A 235 -7.36 -13.18 -8.80
CA GLY A 235 -5.94 -12.99 -8.55
C GLY A 235 -5.22 -12.62 -9.84
N LEU A 236 -3.91 -12.41 -9.79
CA LEU A 236 -3.11 -12.19 -10.98
C LEU A 236 -2.38 -13.49 -11.38
N PRO A 237 -2.45 -13.91 -12.65
CA PRO A 237 -3.14 -13.27 -13.77
C PRO A 237 -4.67 -13.39 -13.65
N CYS A 238 -5.36 -12.34 -14.10
CA CYS A 238 -6.82 -12.30 -14.09
C CYS A 238 -7.38 -13.03 -15.32
N PRO A 239 -8.26 -14.04 -15.17
CA PRO A 239 -8.90 -14.69 -16.31
C PRO A 239 -9.88 -13.73 -17.01
N ALA A 240 -10.10 -13.95 -18.31
CA ALA A 240 -10.94 -13.07 -19.12
C ALA A 240 -12.44 -13.12 -18.76
N ASP A 241 -12.86 -14.13 -18.00
CA ASP A 241 -14.23 -14.35 -17.53
C ASP A 241 -14.39 -14.04 -16.03
N ALA A 242 -13.42 -13.34 -15.42
CA ALA A 242 -13.53 -12.90 -14.04
C ALA A 242 -14.79 -12.03 -13.85
N LEU A 243 -15.44 -12.19 -12.71
CA LEU A 243 -16.55 -11.31 -12.33
C LEU A 243 -16.03 -9.89 -12.15
N GLU A 244 -16.82 -8.94 -12.65
CA GLU A 244 -16.50 -7.52 -12.60
C GLU A 244 -17.61 -6.74 -11.90
N SER A 245 -17.22 -5.71 -11.18
CA SER A 245 -18.14 -4.74 -10.59
C SER A 245 -17.59 -3.33 -10.72
N ASP A 246 -18.48 -2.34 -10.81
CA ASP A 246 -18.08 -0.92 -10.86
C ASP A 246 -17.34 -0.52 -9.57
N ALA A 247 -16.12 -0.02 -9.72
CA ALA A 247 -15.30 0.47 -8.62
C ALA A 247 -15.40 1.99 -8.42
N THR A 248 -16.30 2.67 -9.11
CA THR A 248 -16.53 4.12 -8.96
C THR A 248 -16.79 4.47 -7.49
N GLY A 249 -15.99 5.37 -6.94
CA GLY A 249 -16.10 5.82 -5.55
C GLY A 249 -15.49 4.87 -4.51
N TYR A 250 -14.92 3.73 -4.90
CA TYR A 250 -14.05 2.97 -4.00
C TYR A 250 -12.79 3.78 -3.71
N LEU A 251 -12.16 3.50 -2.57
CA LEU A 251 -10.95 4.17 -2.15
C LEU A 251 -9.73 3.28 -2.37
N GLN A 252 -8.63 3.89 -2.74
CA GLN A 252 -7.32 3.24 -2.72
C GLN A 252 -6.43 3.75 -1.57
N GLY A 253 -6.82 4.86 -0.95
CA GLY A 253 -6.14 5.41 0.22
C GLY A 253 -7.09 6.20 1.10
N ALA A 254 -7.03 5.99 2.41
CA ALA A 254 -7.79 6.74 3.42
C ALA A 254 -7.06 6.78 4.76
N VAL A 255 -7.37 7.79 5.56
CA VAL A 255 -6.84 7.98 6.91
C VAL A 255 -7.98 8.21 7.90
N MET A 256 -7.78 7.81 9.16
CA MET A 256 -8.80 7.94 10.21
C MET A 256 -8.15 8.09 11.58
N PRO A 257 -8.52 9.09 12.39
CA PRO A 257 -8.27 9.06 13.82
C PRO A 257 -9.04 7.89 14.47
N PHE A 258 -8.41 7.19 15.39
CA PHE A 258 -9.06 6.07 16.09
C PHE A 258 -8.63 6.05 17.56
N GLY A 259 -9.55 6.43 18.46
CA GLY A 259 -9.21 6.65 19.85
C GLY A 259 -8.16 7.74 20.02
N LYS A 260 -7.03 7.39 20.63
CA LYS A 260 -5.86 8.29 20.76
C LYS A 260 -4.83 8.09 19.64
N GLY A 261 -5.04 7.11 18.77
CA GLY A 261 -4.14 6.78 17.68
C GLY A 261 -4.71 7.10 16.31
N ARG A 262 -4.09 6.54 15.28
CA ARG A 262 -4.40 6.85 13.88
C ARG A 262 -4.29 5.60 13.02
N VAL A 263 -5.14 5.49 12.02
CA VAL A 263 -5.16 4.40 11.05
C VAL A 263 -5.04 4.97 9.65
N ALA A 264 -4.17 4.41 8.85
CA ALA A 264 -4.08 4.64 7.41
C ALA A 264 -4.24 3.31 6.68
N VAL A 265 -5.09 3.27 5.67
CA VAL A 265 -5.37 2.07 4.87
C VAL A 265 -5.12 2.37 3.41
N PHE A 266 -4.36 1.50 2.73
CA PHE A 266 -4.03 1.64 1.32
C PHE A 266 -4.18 0.31 0.56
N GLY A 267 -4.76 0.40 -0.62
CA GLY A 267 -4.98 -0.74 -1.53
C GLY A 267 -3.81 -1.00 -2.48
N GLU A 268 -2.65 -0.35 -2.30
CA GLU A 268 -1.50 -0.49 -3.20
C GLU A 268 -0.19 -0.24 -2.43
N ALA A 269 0.77 -1.14 -2.59
CA ALA A 269 2.01 -1.12 -1.82
C ALA A 269 3.21 -0.57 -2.60
N ALA A 270 3.24 -0.72 -3.93
CA ALA A 270 4.40 -0.30 -4.69
C ALA A 270 4.63 1.21 -4.62
N MET A 271 3.57 2.03 -4.47
CA MET A 271 3.69 3.48 -4.31
C MET A 271 4.55 3.89 -3.11
N PHE A 272 4.66 3.02 -2.10
CA PHE A 272 5.48 3.22 -0.89
C PHE A 272 6.90 2.67 -1.04
N SER A 273 7.20 1.96 -2.12
CA SER A 273 8.49 1.32 -2.38
C SER A 273 9.31 2.09 -3.43
N ALA A 274 10.51 1.63 -3.66
CA ALA A 274 11.23 1.86 -4.91
C ALA A 274 11.81 0.52 -5.35
N GLN A 275 11.31 0.01 -6.47
CA GLN A 275 11.63 -1.31 -6.98
C GLN A 275 12.01 -1.24 -8.44
N VAL A 276 12.82 -2.18 -8.90
CA VAL A 276 13.17 -2.33 -10.31
C VAL A 276 12.96 -3.78 -10.77
N TRP A 277 12.25 -3.96 -11.86
CA TRP A 277 12.12 -5.24 -12.55
C TRP A 277 13.25 -5.37 -13.56
N THR A 278 14.27 -6.11 -13.17
CA THR A 278 15.56 -6.16 -13.87
C THR A 278 15.57 -7.03 -15.15
N THR A 279 14.63 -7.96 -15.25
CA THR A 279 14.54 -8.86 -16.43
C THR A 279 13.87 -8.22 -17.63
N LEU A 280 13.13 -7.13 -17.45
CA LEU A 280 12.59 -6.35 -18.56
C LEU A 280 13.69 -5.52 -19.24
N LYS A 281 13.52 -5.24 -20.53
CA LYS A 281 14.46 -4.43 -21.32
C LYS A 281 13.70 -3.33 -22.07
N PRO A 282 13.84 -2.05 -21.69
CA PRO A 282 14.60 -1.57 -20.52
C PRO A 282 13.99 -2.02 -19.18
N PRO A 283 14.77 -2.02 -18.08
CA PRO A 283 14.24 -2.32 -16.76
C PRO A 283 13.06 -1.40 -16.39
N PHE A 284 12.06 -1.94 -15.72
CA PHE A 284 10.88 -1.16 -15.32
C PHE A 284 10.97 -0.79 -13.84
N ARG A 285 10.78 0.50 -13.52
CA ARG A 285 10.77 1.01 -12.14
C ARG A 285 9.36 1.21 -11.62
N PHE A 286 9.13 0.73 -10.40
CA PHE A 286 7.91 0.96 -9.62
C PHE A 286 8.20 1.88 -8.44
N GLY A 287 7.12 2.42 -7.85
CA GLY A 287 7.20 3.17 -6.61
C GLY A 287 7.65 4.61 -6.81
N PHE A 288 8.19 5.21 -5.75
CA PHE A 288 8.46 6.65 -5.70
C PHE A 288 9.64 7.12 -6.59
N GLN A 289 10.36 6.18 -7.24
CA GLN A 289 11.37 6.48 -8.27
C GLN A 289 10.82 6.40 -9.70
N ALA A 290 9.59 5.96 -9.87
CA ALA A 290 9.00 5.80 -11.19
C ALA A 290 8.60 7.15 -11.79
N LYS A 291 8.68 7.26 -13.11
CA LYS A 291 8.18 8.43 -13.84
C LYS A 291 6.70 8.66 -13.56
N GLY A 292 6.30 9.86 -13.17
CA GLY A 292 4.95 10.23 -12.77
C GLY A 292 4.64 9.98 -11.30
N ALA A 293 5.64 9.55 -10.49
CA ALA A 293 5.54 9.35 -9.06
C ALA A 293 6.41 10.36 -8.27
N GLU A 294 6.69 11.50 -8.87
CA GLU A 294 7.65 12.49 -8.32
C GLU A 294 7.25 13.01 -6.94
N GLN A 295 5.95 12.97 -6.59
CA GLN A 295 5.47 13.40 -5.28
C GLN A 295 5.21 12.24 -4.30
N ASN A 296 5.33 10.99 -4.72
CA ASN A 296 5.08 9.83 -3.84
C ASN A 296 6.03 9.82 -2.64
N LYS A 297 7.31 10.15 -2.84
CA LYS A 297 8.30 10.23 -1.74
C LYS A 297 7.87 11.24 -0.67
N GLN A 298 7.45 12.44 -1.07
CA GLN A 298 6.97 13.44 -0.13
C GLN A 298 5.64 13.04 0.53
N PHE A 299 4.75 12.37 -0.20
CA PHE A 299 3.52 11.84 0.36
C PHE A 299 3.77 10.82 1.47
N ILE A 300 4.74 9.92 1.27
CA ILE A 300 5.17 8.97 2.31
C ILE A 300 5.61 9.70 3.57
N LEU A 301 6.44 10.72 3.44
CA LEU A 301 6.89 11.53 4.58
C LEU A 301 5.71 12.19 5.30
N ASN A 302 4.84 12.87 4.58
CA ASN A 302 3.65 13.51 5.16
C ASN A 302 2.76 12.51 5.91
N LEU A 303 2.51 11.33 5.31
CA LEU A 303 1.70 10.28 5.90
C LEU A 303 2.33 9.74 7.20
N MET A 304 3.63 9.47 7.17
CA MET A 304 4.33 8.97 8.35
C MET A 304 4.43 10.02 9.45
N GLN A 305 4.58 11.30 9.11
CA GLN A 305 4.51 12.44 10.04
C GLN A 305 3.12 12.54 10.66
N TRP A 306 2.06 12.34 9.87
CA TRP A 306 0.70 12.30 10.40
C TRP A 306 0.52 11.11 11.34
N LEU A 307 0.91 9.90 10.97
CA LEU A 307 0.83 8.71 11.83
C LEU A 307 1.65 8.85 13.12
N ALA A 308 2.78 9.53 13.05
CA ALA A 308 3.61 9.82 14.22
C ALA A 308 3.04 10.90 15.14
N GLY A 309 2.02 11.64 14.70
CA GLY A 309 1.41 12.73 15.46
C GLY A 309 2.10 14.09 15.31
N ILE A 310 2.98 14.24 14.31
CA ILE A 310 3.68 15.50 14.00
C ILE A 310 2.75 16.45 13.25
N LEU A 311 2.10 15.95 12.20
CA LEU A 311 1.03 16.71 11.56
C LEU A 311 -0.22 16.68 12.43
N PRO A 312 -1.04 17.76 12.44
CA PRO A 312 -2.28 17.79 13.20
C PRO A 312 -3.23 16.67 12.76
N GLU A 313 -4.23 16.38 13.56
CA GLU A 313 -5.18 15.33 13.27
C GLU A 313 -6.06 15.66 12.05
N ARG A 314 -6.41 16.96 11.91
CA ARG A 314 -7.23 17.53 10.83
C ARG A 314 -6.66 18.84 10.32
#